data_369697bd59fc706502cc8331205a9e08
#
_entry.id   369697bd59fc706502cc8331205a9e08
#
_cell.length_a   1.000
_cell.length_b   1.000
_cell.length_c   1.000
_cell.angle_alpha   90.00
_cell.angle_beta   90.00
_cell.angle_gamma   90.00
#
_symmetry.space_group_name_H-M   'P 1'
#
loop_
_entity.id
_entity.type
_entity.pdbx_description
1 polymer ?
#
loop_
_entity_poly.entity_id
_entity_poly.type
_entity_poly.pdbx_seq_one_letter_code
_entity_poly.pdbx_strand_id
1 'polypeptide(L)'
;METLEAIAKRTSTRKFKETQISEDNLQEILKAGMSAPVGSGLYESLHITIVQNQNIFSKINAAVTELIFKMMGKKMDKNFGAPTMIFVSSKPAMMPGLEYANTACVLENMAIAATSLGIGNVIWGGAASAVEQNAELRKILEIPEGYKPILCISLGYSSKDEVPKKHEITVNKII
;
A
#
# COMPACT_ATOMS: atom_id res chain seq x y z
N MET A 1 -14.16 4.15 15.34
CA MET A 1 -13.75 2.86 15.96
C MET A 1 -12.54 3.12 16.84
N GLU A 2 -12.45 2.46 17.99
CA GLU A 2 -11.28 2.57 18.88
C GLU A 2 -10.01 1.99 18.22
N THR A 3 -8.84 2.55 18.55
CA THR A 3 -7.58 2.20 17.89
C THR A 3 -7.23 0.71 17.98
N LEU A 4 -7.32 0.12 19.17
CA LEU A 4 -7.01 -1.31 19.35
C LEU A 4 -8.01 -2.22 18.62
N GLU A 5 -9.25 -1.78 18.50
CA GLU A 5 -10.27 -2.49 17.72
C GLU A 5 -9.94 -2.44 16.22
N ALA A 6 -9.50 -1.27 15.71
CA ALA A 6 -9.08 -1.14 14.31
C ALA A 6 -7.89 -2.04 13.97
N ILE A 7 -6.89 -2.08 14.86
CA ILE A 7 -5.73 -2.98 14.72
C ILE A 7 -6.18 -4.44 14.67
N ALA A 8 -7.05 -4.85 15.60
CA ALA A 8 -7.53 -6.22 15.66
C ALA A 8 -8.41 -6.63 14.46
N LYS A 9 -9.16 -5.69 13.89
CA LYS A 9 -10.05 -5.90 12.74
C LYS A 9 -9.34 -5.79 11.39
N ARG A 10 -8.17 -5.12 11.33
CA ARG A 10 -7.47 -4.94 10.07
C ARG A 10 -7.17 -6.29 9.40
N THR A 11 -7.61 -6.43 8.18
CA THR A 11 -7.37 -7.61 7.35
C THR A 11 -7.08 -7.20 5.90
N SER A 12 -6.48 -8.09 5.12
CA SER A 12 -6.14 -7.81 3.73
C SER A 12 -7.34 -8.06 2.82
N THR A 13 -8.01 -6.99 2.42
CA THR A 13 -9.11 -7.00 1.45
C THR A 13 -8.59 -7.26 0.04
N ARG A 14 -9.10 -8.27 -0.63
CA ARG A 14 -8.68 -8.69 -1.98
C ARG A 14 -9.81 -8.73 -3.01
N LYS A 15 -10.96 -8.18 -2.66
CA LYS A 15 -12.08 -7.92 -3.56
C LYS A 15 -12.80 -6.66 -3.11
N PHE A 16 -12.82 -5.68 -3.97
CA PHE A 16 -13.41 -4.38 -3.68
C PHE A 16 -14.66 -4.13 -4.51
N LYS A 17 -15.52 -3.24 -4.01
CA LYS A 17 -16.61 -2.61 -4.77
C LYS A 17 -16.00 -1.52 -5.66
N GLU A 18 -16.68 -1.18 -6.74
CA GLU A 18 -16.28 -0.09 -7.63
C GLU A 18 -16.47 1.30 -7.01
N THR A 19 -17.24 1.37 -5.93
CA THR A 19 -17.53 2.63 -5.21
C THR A 19 -16.25 3.26 -4.69
N GLN A 20 -16.00 4.50 -5.09
CA GLN A 20 -14.86 5.29 -4.65
C GLN A 20 -15.00 5.70 -3.18
N ILE A 21 -13.89 5.76 -2.46
CA ILE A 21 -13.84 6.35 -1.12
C ILE A 21 -14.01 7.87 -1.23
N SER A 22 -14.61 8.50 -0.20
CA SER A 22 -14.77 9.96 -0.18
C SER A 22 -13.43 10.66 -0.04
N GLU A 23 -13.36 11.89 -0.51
CA GLU A 23 -12.14 12.72 -0.36
C GLU A 23 -11.79 12.93 1.11
N ASP A 24 -12.78 13.17 1.98
CA ASP A 24 -12.55 13.34 3.42
C ASP A 24 -11.88 12.10 4.03
N ASN A 25 -12.38 10.91 3.69
CA ASN A 25 -11.77 9.66 4.14
C ASN A 25 -10.34 9.48 3.60
N LEU A 26 -10.12 9.83 2.34
CA LEU A 26 -8.77 9.79 1.75
C LEU A 26 -7.82 10.72 2.50
N GLN A 27 -8.25 11.95 2.81
CA GLN A 27 -7.44 12.92 3.55
C GLN A 27 -7.12 12.45 4.98
N GLU A 28 -8.07 11.83 5.69
CA GLU A 28 -7.81 11.25 7.02
C GLU A 28 -6.81 10.09 6.97
N ILE A 29 -6.90 9.23 5.95
CA ILE A 29 -5.93 8.14 5.73
C ILE A 29 -4.53 8.70 5.44
N LEU A 30 -4.44 9.74 4.59
CA LEU A 30 -3.16 10.38 4.29
C LEU A 30 -2.53 11.03 5.51
N LYS A 31 -3.31 11.76 6.33
CA LYS A 31 -2.85 12.34 7.60
C LYS A 31 -2.27 11.28 8.54
N ALA A 32 -2.96 10.15 8.67
CA ALA A 32 -2.47 9.03 9.48
C ALA A 32 -1.12 8.51 8.96
N GLY A 33 -0.98 8.32 7.66
CA GLY A 33 0.28 7.93 7.03
C GLY A 33 1.41 8.94 7.27
N MET A 34 1.14 10.24 7.09
CA MET A 34 2.11 11.31 7.32
C MET A 34 2.51 11.46 8.79
N SER A 35 1.73 10.91 9.72
CA SER A 35 2.05 10.88 11.16
C SER A 35 2.92 9.69 11.57
N ALA A 36 3.29 8.82 10.64
CA ALA A 36 4.13 7.66 10.95
C ALA A 36 5.56 8.08 11.32
N PRO A 37 6.25 7.32 12.19
CA PRO A 37 7.65 7.58 12.46
C PRO A 37 8.50 7.27 11.22
N VAL A 38 9.42 8.18 10.90
CA VAL A 38 10.40 8.03 9.83
C VAL A 38 11.79 8.09 10.42
N GLY A 39 12.65 7.13 10.09
CA GLY A 39 14.00 7.04 10.61
C GLY A 39 14.78 8.33 10.36
N SER A 40 15.42 8.86 11.40
CA SER A 40 16.14 10.14 11.41
C SER A 40 15.28 11.36 11.08
N GLY A 41 13.95 11.24 11.06
CA GLY A 41 13.05 12.35 10.72
C GLY A 41 13.13 12.81 9.25
N LEU A 42 13.69 12.01 8.36
CA LEU A 42 13.91 12.37 6.95
C LEU A 42 12.65 12.17 6.10
N TYR A 43 11.57 12.89 6.41
CA TYR A 43 10.28 12.80 5.70
C TYR A 43 10.41 13.18 4.23
N GLU A 44 11.30 14.08 3.86
CA GLU A 44 11.61 14.46 2.48
C GLU A 44 12.25 13.34 1.64
N SER A 45 12.63 12.23 2.29
CA SER A 45 13.05 11.01 1.57
C SER A 45 11.88 10.18 1.05
N LEU A 46 10.66 10.47 1.46
CA LEU A 46 9.44 9.77 1.06
C LEU A 46 8.62 10.60 0.07
N HIS A 47 7.92 9.92 -0.81
CA HIS A 47 6.99 10.52 -1.77
C HIS A 47 5.74 9.64 -1.90
N ILE A 48 4.57 10.26 -1.89
CA ILE A 48 3.28 9.59 -1.99
C ILE A 48 2.65 9.91 -3.35
N THR A 49 2.27 8.87 -4.09
CA THR A 49 1.50 9.01 -5.33
C THR A 49 0.14 8.33 -5.16
N ILE A 50 -0.94 9.07 -5.38
CA ILE A 50 -2.32 8.57 -5.32
C ILE A 50 -2.81 8.30 -6.73
N VAL A 51 -3.38 7.13 -6.96
CA VAL A 51 -3.96 6.72 -8.24
C VAL A 51 -5.44 6.41 -8.03
N GLN A 52 -6.30 7.07 -8.83
CA GLN A 52 -7.75 6.85 -8.87
C GLN A 52 -8.26 6.74 -10.33
N ASN A 53 -7.33 6.64 -11.29
CA ASN A 53 -7.62 6.58 -12.71
C ASN A 53 -7.65 5.14 -13.21
N GLN A 54 -8.80 4.69 -13.74
CA GLN A 54 -9.02 3.32 -14.18
C GLN A 54 -8.11 2.89 -15.35
N ASN A 55 -7.76 3.82 -16.24
CA ASN A 55 -6.85 3.52 -17.34
C ASN A 55 -5.42 3.25 -16.82
N ILE A 56 -5.01 3.98 -15.79
CA ILE A 56 -3.72 3.76 -15.13
C ILE A 56 -3.74 2.43 -14.37
N PHE A 57 -4.83 2.08 -13.69
CA PHE A 57 -4.98 0.76 -13.05
C PHE A 57 -4.83 -0.38 -14.04
N SER A 58 -5.44 -0.29 -15.22
CA SER A 58 -5.32 -1.32 -16.24
C SER A 58 -3.86 -1.53 -16.68
N LYS A 59 -3.11 -0.44 -16.84
CA LYS A 59 -1.66 -0.49 -17.17
C LYS A 59 -0.84 -1.12 -16.03
N ILE A 60 -1.11 -0.73 -14.77
CA ILE A 60 -0.44 -1.30 -13.60
C ILE A 60 -0.73 -2.81 -13.51
N ASN A 61 -1.98 -3.22 -13.66
CA ASN A 61 -2.38 -4.63 -13.60
C ASN A 61 -1.73 -5.47 -14.71
N ALA A 62 -1.62 -4.93 -15.92
CA ALA A 62 -0.90 -5.57 -17.02
C ALA A 62 0.58 -5.78 -16.66
N ALA A 63 1.24 -4.76 -16.11
CA ALA A 63 2.64 -4.85 -15.68
C ALA A 63 2.83 -5.85 -14.52
N VAL A 64 1.90 -5.91 -13.56
CA VAL A 64 1.90 -6.90 -12.47
C VAL A 64 1.77 -8.32 -13.04
N THR A 65 0.85 -8.54 -13.96
CA THR A 65 0.63 -9.84 -14.59
C THR A 65 1.88 -10.31 -15.35
N GLU A 66 2.54 -9.39 -16.07
CA GLU A 66 3.79 -9.68 -16.76
C GLU A 66 4.94 -10.01 -15.79
N LEU A 67 5.08 -9.23 -14.70
CA LEU A 67 6.08 -9.49 -13.66
C LEU A 67 5.89 -10.87 -13.02
N ILE A 68 4.64 -11.22 -12.66
CA ILE A 68 4.32 -12.53 -12.08
C ILE A 68 4.64 -13.65 -13.09
N PHE A 69 4.32 -13.46 -14.37
CA PHE A 69 4.65 -14.44 -15.39
C PHE A 69 6.15 -14.65 -15.54
N LYS A 70 6.95 -13.58 -15.51
CA LYS A 70 8.43 -13.66 -15.54
C LYS A 70 8.99 -14.40 -14.33
N MET A 71 8.40 -14.21 -13.14
CA MET A 71 8.89 -14.82 -11.89
C MET A 71 8.44 -16.26 -11.68
N MET A 72 7.22 -16.60 -12.09
CA MET A 72 6.57 -17.88 -11.73
C MET A 72 6.23 -18.77 -12.92
N GLY A 73 6.42 -18.29 -14.15
CA GLY A 73 6.03 -19.01 -15.37
C GLY A 73 4.52 -19.18 -15.56
N LYS A 74 3.69 -18.53 -14.73
CA LYS A 74 2.24 -18.61 -14.77
C LYS A 74 1.61 -17.23 -14.85
N LYS A 75 0.65 -17.03 -15.76
CA LYS A 75 -0.17 -15.81 -15.74
C LYS A 75 -1.14 -15.88 -14.57
N MET A 76 -1.06 -14.91 -13.68
CA MET A 76 -1.99 -14.75 -12.56
C MET A 76 -2.48 -13.30 -12.57
N ASP A 77 -3.79 -13.14 -12.69
CA ASP A 77 -4.41 -11.85 -12.47
C ASP A 77 -4.46 -11.58 -10.96
N LYS A 78 -3.78 -10.54 -10.53
CA LYS A 78 -3.78 -10.03 -9.15
C LYS A 78 -4.55 -8.71 -9.04
N ASN A 79 -5.46 -8.48 -9.96
CA ASN A 79 -6.34 -7.32 -9.87
C ASN A 79 -7.34 -7.50 -8.72
N PHE A 80 -7.17 -6.71 -7.67
CA PHE A 80 -8.11 -6.71 -6.53
C PHE A 80 -9.36 -5.86 -6.79
N GLY A 81 -9.36 -5.03 -7.85
CA GLY A 81 -10.48 -4.15 -8.20
C GLY A 81 -10.65 -2.94 -7.27
N ALA A 82 -9.61 -2.55 -6.56
CA ALA A 82 -9.66 -1.38 -5.68
C ALA A 82 -9.78 -0.09 -6.49
N PRO A 83 -10.66 0.86 -6.09
CA PRO A 83 -10.82 2.13 -6.79
C PRO A 83 -9.72 3.16 -6.48
N THR A 84 -8.92 2.94 -5.43
CA THR A 84 -7.81 3.79 -5.04
C THR A 84 -6.57 2.96 -4.74
N MET A 85 -5.41 3.40 -5.24
CA MET A 85 -4.10 2.89 -4.85
C MET A 85 -3.21 4.05 -4.41
N ILE A 86 -2.43 3.84 -3.36
CA ILE A 86 -1.44 4.79 -2.88
C ILE A 86 -0.09 4.11 -2.92
N PHE A 87 0.84 4.66 -3.68
CA PHE A 87 2.23 4.22 -3.73
C PHE A 87 3.05 5.08 -2.78
N VAL A 88 3.90 4.44 -1.99
CA VAL A 88 4.93 5.14 -1.22
C VAL A 88 6.27 4.81 -1.83
N SER A 89 6.93 5.85 -2.31
CA SER A 89 8.26 5.80 -2.90
C SER A 89 9.28 6.37 -1.92
N SER A 90 10.52 5.92 -1.99
CA SER A 90 11.60 6.41 -1.14
C SER A 90 12.87 6.64 -1.94
N LYS A 91 13.68 7.62 -1.50
CA LYS A 91 15.09 7.68 -1.85
C LYS A 91 15.84 6.53 -1.16
N PRO A 92 16.99 6.10 -1.69
CA PRO A 92 17.86 5.16 -1.00
C PRO A 92 18.23 5.68 0.39
N ALA A 93 18.12 4.83 1.40
CA ALA A 93 18.51 5.17 2.76
C ALA A 93 20.00 4.84 3.01
N MET A 94 20.63 5.55 3.97
CA MET A 94 22.00 5.26 4.38
C MET A 94 22.11 3.85 5.01
N MET A 95 21.10 3.46 5.78
CA MET A 95 21.00 2.11 6.35
C MET A 95 20.16 1.25 5.42
N PRO A 96 20.71 0.16 4.84
CA PRO A 96 19.97 -0.73 3.97
C PRO A 96 18.70 -1.27 4.63
N GLY A 97 17.58 -1.16 3.94
CA GLY A 97 16.27 -1.64 4.41
C GLY A 97 15.45 -0.61 5.20
N LEU A 98 16.03 0.52 5.60
CA LEU A 98 15.30 1.57 6.32
C LEU A 98 14.19 2.18 5.46
N GLU A 99 14.37 2.25 4.14
CA GLU A 99 13.34 2.66 3.18
C GLU A 99 12.10 1.77 3.24
N TYR A 100 12.28 0.46 3.41
CA TYR A 100 11.15 -0.48 3.60
C TYR A 100 10.49 -0.29 4.95
N ALA A 101 11.27 -0.13 6.02
CA ALA A 101 10.75 0.08 7.36
C ALA A 101 9.92 1.38 7.44
N ASN A 102 10.44 2.49 6.93
CA ASN A 102 9.74 3.77 6.87
C ASN A 102 8.43 3.67 6.08
N THR A 103 8.51 3.06 4.89
CA THR A 103 7.33 2.86 4.04
C THR A 103 6.29 1.97 4.71
N ALA A 104 6.71 0.90 5.38
CA ALA A 104 5.80 0.00 6.11
C ALA A 104 5.09 0.72 7.25
N CYS A 105 5.78 1.57 8.02
CA CYS A 105 5.16 2.38 9.08
C CYS A 105 4.09 3.33 8.51
N VAL A 106 4.39 4.03 7.41
CA VAL A 106 3.44 4.92 6.73
C VAL A 106 2.20 4.15 6.28
N LEU A 107 2.39 3.01 5.61
CA LEU A 107 1.28 2.23 5.08
C LEU A 107 0.47 1.52 6.17
N GLU A 108 1.09 1.08 7.27
CA GLU A 108 0.35 0.48 8.38
C GLU A 108 -0.53 1.51 9.09
N ASN A 109 -0.04 2.74 9.33
CA ASN A 109 -0.88 3.82 9.83
C ASN A 109 -2.08 4.10 8.91
N MET A 110 -1.85 4.15 7.58
CA MET A 110 -2.92 4.29 6.59
C MET A 110 -3.91 3.12 6.66
N ALA A 111 -3.43 1.89 6.82
CA ALA A 111 -4.26 0.69 6.88
C ALA A 111 -5.15 0.66 8.13
N ILE A 112 -4.60 1.05 9.30
CA ILE A 112 -5.35 1.17 10.55
C ILE A 112 -6.41 2.26 10.44
N ALA A 113 -6.05 3.43 9.91
CA ALA A 113 -6.99 4.53 9.68
C ALA A 113 -8.12 4.12 8.73
N ALA A 114 -7.78 3.50 7.59
CA ALA A 114 -8.77 2.97 6.66
C ALA A 114 -9.73 1.99 7.33
N THR A 115 -9.20 1.05 8.12
CA THR A 115 -10.01 0.08 8.86
C THR A 115 -10.95 0.76 9.86
N SER A 116 -10.48 1.79 10.58
CA SER A 116 -11.30 2.55 11.53
C SER A 116 -12.46 3.29 10.86
N LEU A 117 -12.30 3.65 9.59
CA LEU A 117 -13.30 4.29 8.74
C LEU A 117 -14.18 3.29 7.97
N GLY A 118 -14.05 1.99 8.21
CA GLY A 118 -14.80 0.94 7.49
C GLY A 118 -14.34 0.73 6.04
N ILE A 119 -13.12 1.16 5.72
CA ILE A 119 -12.53 1.03 4.39
C ILE A 119 -11.60 -0.19 4.37
N GLY A 120 -11.87 -1.10 3.45
CA GLY A 120 -11.01 -2.26 3.18
C GLY A 120 -9.66 -1.83 2.60
N ASN A 121 -8.63 -2.58 2.94
CA ASN A 121 -7.28 -2.27 2.51
C ASN A 121 -6.41 -3.51 2.31
N VAL A 122 -5.39 -3.40 1.47
CA VAL A 122 -4.32 -4.40 1.35
C VAL A 122 -3.01 -3.72 0.98
N ILE A 123 -1.98 -3.98 1.78
CA ILE A 123 -0.60 -3.57 1.50
C ILE A 123 0.05 -4.66 0.65
N TRP A 124 0.71 -4.28 -0.43
CA TRP A 124 1.39 -5.23 -1.30
C TRP A 124 2.53 -4.61 -2.10
N GLY A 125 3.59 -5.42 -2.32
CA GLY A 125 4.79 -4.98 -3.05
C GLY A 125 4.73 -5.22 -4.56
N GLY A 126 3.87 -6.14 -5.02
CA GLY A 126 3.86 -6.55 -6.43
C GLY A 126 3.60 -5.42 -7.41
N ALA A 127 2.67 -4.50 -7.08
CA ALA A 127 2.41 -3.34 -7.92
C ALA A 127 3.57 -2.33 -7.88
N ALA A 128 4.15 -2.09 -6.70
CA ALA A 128 5.30 -1.21 -6.59
C ALA A 128 6.50 -1.74 -7.39
N SER A 129 6.78 -3.05 -7.30
CA SER A 129 7.84 -3.70 -8.08
C SER A 129 7.56 -3.66 -9.59
N ALA A 130 6.32 -3.81 -10.03
CA ALA A 130 5.96 -3.71 -11.44
C ALA A 130 6.12 -2.28 -11.97
N VAL A 131 5.75 -1.27 -11.18
CA VAL A 131 5.95 0.14 -11.50
C VAL A 131 7.44 0.47 -11.55
N GLU A 132 8.24 -0.01 -10.58
CA GLU A 132 9.69 0.23 -10.53
C GLU A 132 10.40 -0.26 -11.80
N GLN A 133 9.99 -1.41 -12.33
CA GLN A 133 10.59 -2.01 -13.53
C GLN A 133 10.03 -1.45 -14.85
N ASN A 134 9.09 -0.51 -14.80
CA ASN A 134 8.43 0.05 -15.98
C ASN A 134 8.60 1.58 -16.04
N ALA A 135 9.49 2.04 -16.91
CA ALA A 135 9.82 3.46 -17.04
C ALA A 135 8.61 4.32 -17.48
N GLU A 136 7.70 3.78 -18.31
CA GLU A 136 6.48 4.47 -18.72
C GLU A 136 5.54 4.67 -17.52
N LEU A 137 5.34 3.62 -16.69
CA LEU A 137 4.52 3.74 -15.49
C LEU A 137 5.12 4.71 -14.47
N ARG A 138 6.43 4.67 -14.26
CA ARG A 138 7.10 5.65 -13.37
C ARG A 138 6.85 7.08 -13.82
N LYS A 139 6.91 7.34 -15.14
CA LYS A 139 6.62 8.65 -15.72
C LYS A 139 5.15 9.04 -15.56
N ILE A 140 4.21 8.12 -15.86
CA ILE A 140 2.77 8.36 -15.73
C ILE A 140 2.38 8.65 -14.28
N LEU A 141 3.02 7.98 -13.32
CA LEU A 141 2.79 8.15 -11.88
C LEU A 141 3.58 9.33 -11.30
N GLU A 142 4.30 10.08 -12.13
CA GLU A 142 5.08 11.26 -11.74
C GLU A 142 6.02 10.98 -10.55
N ILE A 143 6.62 9.77 -10.52
CA ILE A 143 7.57 9.42 -9.48
C ILE A 143 8.85 10.21 -9.69
N PRO A 144 9.25 11.06 -8.71
CA PRO A 144 10.39 11.95 -8.90
C PRO A 144 11.69 11.19 -9.14
N GLU A 145 12.64 11.83 -9.81
CA GLU A 145 13.98 11.28 -9.99
C GLU A 145 14.66 11.00 -8.64
N GLY A 146 15.35 9.89 -8.55
CA GLY A 146 16.00 9.42 -7.31
C GLY A 146 15.08 8.69 -6.34
N TYR A 147 13.75 8.67 -6.58
CA TYR A 147 12.84 7.87 -5.76
C TYR A 147 12.50 6.54 -6.44
N LYS A 148 12.26 5.53 -5.62
CA LYS A 148 11.80 4.20 -6.04
C LYS A 148 10.49 3.88 -5.34
N PRO A 149 9.44 3.40 -6.04
CA PRO A 149 8.25 2.87 -5.38
C PRO A 149 8.62 1.61 -4.60
N ILE A 150 8.37 1.64 -3.30
CA ILE A 150 8.75 0.56 -2.37
C ILE A 150 7.58 -0.39 -2.11
N LEU A 151 6.44 0.16 -1.70
CA LEU A 151 5.21 -0.57 -1.43
C LEU A 151 4.01 0.28 -1.86
N CYS A 152 2.85 -0.36 -1.96
CA CYS A 152 1.59 0.35 -2.14
C CYS A 152 0.50 -0.23 -1.24
N ILE A 153 -0.56 0.55 -1.04
CA ILE A 153 -1.81 0.13 -0.43
C ILE A 153 -2.95 0.32 -1.43
N SER A 154 -3.81 -0.68 -1.55
CA SER A 154 -5.07 -0.58 -2.26
C SER A 154 -6.18 -0.34 -1.27
N LEU A 155 -7.10 0.58 -1.57
CA LEU A 155 -8.16 1.08 -0.70
C LEU A 155 -9.50 1.05 -1.42
N GLY A 156 -10.56 0.73 -0.68
CA GLY A 156 -11.94 0.74 -1.18
C GLY A 156 -12.88 -0.01 -0.24
N TYR A 157 -14.16 -0.04 -0.54
CA TYR A 157 -15.13 -0.82 0.23
C TYR A 157 -15.02 -2.31 -0.12
N SER A 158 -14.92 -3.18 0.89
CA SER A 158 -14.92 -4.62 0.66
C SER A 158 -16.23 -5.09 0.03
N SER A 159 -16.13 -6.00 -0.95
CA SER A 159 -17.31 -6.68 -1.52
C SER A 159 -17.69 -7.94 -0.76
N LYS A 160 -16.98 -8.26 0.32
CA LYS A 160 -17.19 -9.43 1.18
C LYS A 160 -17.05 -9.06 2.64
N ASP A 161 -17.68 -9.84 3.51
CA ASP A 161 -17.38 -9.79 4.93
C ASP A 161 -15.97 -10.33 5.17
N GLU A 162 -15.15 -9.51 5.83
CA GLU A 162 -13.77 -9.85 6.16
C GLU A 162 -13.72 -10.36 7.60
N VAL A 163 -13.14 -11.54 7.77
CA VAL A 163 -12.96 -12.15 9.10
C VAL A 163 -11.49 -12.07 9.48
N PRO A 164 -11.15 -11.32 10.55
CA PRO A 164 -9.78 -11.26 11.05
C PRO A 164 -9.29 -12.64 11.47
N LYS A 165 -8.04 -12.95 11.11
CA LYS A 165 -7.39 -14.19 11.52
C LYS A 165 -6.52 -13.95 12.74
N LYS A 166 -6.54 -14.89 13.69
CA LYS A 166 -5.53 -14.90 14.75
C LYS A 166 -4.18 -15.31 14.17
N HIS A 167 -3.15 -14.59 14.55
CA HIS A 167 -1.77 -14.88 14.22
C HIS A 167 -0.97 -14.98 15.50
N GLU A 168 0.03 -15.86 15.52
CA GLU A 168 0.94 -16.01 16.64
C GLU A 168 2.36 -15.72 16.18
N ILE A 169 3.09 -15.01 17.01
CA ILE A 169 4.52 -14.73 16.84
C ILE A 169 5.21 -15.24 18.10
N THR A 170 6.28 -16.00 17.94
CA THR A 170 7.07 -16.48 19.08
C THR A 170 7.69 -15.31 19.83
N VAL A 171 7.51 -15.29 21.14
CA VAL A 171 8.03 -14.24 22.02
C VAL A 171 8.94 -14.85 23.08
N ASN A 172 10.15 -14.31 23.20
CA ASN A 172 11.03 -14.59 24.32
C ASN A 172 10.99 -13.43 25.30
N LYS A 173 10.83 -13.73 26.59
CA LYS A 173 10.90 -12.75 27.67
C LYS A 173 12.14 -13.04 28.51
N ILE A 174 13.08 -12.11 28.52
CA ILE A 174 14.28 -12.16 29.37
C ILE A 174 14.00 -11.21 30.55
N ILE A 175 14.13 -11.72 31.78
CA ILE A 175 13.85 -10.99 33.04
C ILE A 175 15.15 -10.87 33.82
#